data_2546182deae02d94e9972f362112e2c0
#
_entry.id   2546182deae02d94e9972f362112e2c0
#
_cell.length_a   1.000
_cell.length_b   1.000
_cell.length_c   1.000
_cell.angle_alpha   90.00
_cell.angle_beta   90.00
_cell.angle_gamma   90.00
#
_symmetry.space_group_name_H-M   'P 1'
#
loop_
_entity.id
_entity.type
_entity.pdbx_description
1 polymer ?
#
loop_
_entity_poly.entity_id
_entity_poly.type
_entity_poly.pdbx_seq_one_letter_code
_entity_poly.pdbx_strand_id
1 'polypeptide(L)'
;RKGGTAMPDAGTIGPENPVWVTFARAMAALMDLPSQLLAKLVDPKNDGKLKILDIAAGHGLFGIAFAKNNPQAEITALDWKAVLEVAKENAQKAGVADRYNTIEGSAFDVEYGSGYDLVLLTNFLHHFDRTTCETLLRKVHAALADGGRAVTLEFVPNEDRVTPPDAAGFSMMMLLSTPSGDAYTFSELERMAANAGFSRSTLHPLPPTFEQVVISEK
;
A
#
# COMPACT_ATOMS: atom_id res chain seq x y z
N ARG A 1 16.20 -22.05 18.88
CA ARG A 1 15.45 -20.87 18.45
C ARG A 1 14.10 -20.87 19.13
N LYS A 2 13.71 -19.77 19.78
CA LYS A 2 12.43 -19.67 20.49
C LYS A 2 11.23 -19.44 19.55
N GLY A 3 11.46 -19.22 18.23
CA GLY A 3 10.44 -18.75 17.30
C GLY A 3 9.97 -17.31 17.61
N GLY A 4 9.39 -16.63 16.64
CA GLY A 4 8.87 -15.26 16.78
C GLY A 4 9.86 -14.18 16.40
N THR A 5 9.38 -12.94 16.41
CA THR A 5 10.12 -11.73 16.07
C THR A 5 11.01 -11.23 17.22
N ALA A 6 11.97 -10.38 16.91
CA ALA A 6 12.78 -9.66 17.90
C ALA A 6 12.00 -8.53 18.61
N MET A 7 10.84 -8.16 18.08
CA MET A 7 9.99 -7.10 18.63
C MET A 7 9.04 -7.64 19.71
N PRO A 8 8.60 -6.81 20.68
CA PRO A 8 7.55 -7.17 21.63
C PRO A 8 6.24 -7.55 20.94
N ASP A 9 5.36 -8.28 21.62
CA ASP A 9 4.11 -8.84 21.07
C ASP A 9 3.20 -7.83 20.34
N ALA A 10 3.22 -6.56 20.73
CA ALA A 10 2.49 -5.51 20.01
C ALA A 10 3.26 -4.99 18.78
N GLY A 11 4.57 -5.27 18.67
CA GLY A 11 5.42 -4.82 17.57
C GLY A 11 5.30 -3.32 17.29
N THR A 12 5.64 -2.96 16.06
CA THR A 12 5.39 -1.61 15.53
C THR A 12 3.96 -1.43 15.04
N ILE A 13 3.20 -2.51 14.83
CA ILE A 13 1.83 -2.48 14.27
C ILE A 13 0.74 -2.14 15.29
N GLY A 14 1.10 -1.85 16.54
CA GLY A 14 0.15 -1.41 17.57
C GLY A 14 -0.54 -0.09 17.18
N PRO A 15 -1.84 0.05 17.50
CA PRO A 15 -2.62 1.24 17.17
C PRO A 15 -1.98 2.49 17.78
N GLU A 16 -1.97 3.58 17.00
CA GLU A 16 -1.49 4.91 17.40
C GLU A 16 -0.03 4.97 17.91
N ASN A 17 0.82 4.00 17.52
CA ASN A 17 2.22 4.05 17.90
C ASN A 17 2.90 5.31 17.32
N PRO A 18 3.49 6.20 18.14
CA PRO A 18 4.13 7.44 17.67
C PRO A 18 5.26 7.22 16.65
N VAL A 19 5.83 6.01 16.62
CA VAL A 19 6.86 5.66 15.63
C VAL A 19 6.39 5.87 14.19
N TRP A 20 5.10 5.65 13.90
CA TRP A 20 4.57 5.78 12.55
C TRP A 20 4.58 7.22 12.03
N VAL A 21 4.39 8.21 12.90
CA VAL A 21 4.52 9.63 12.51
C VAL A 21 5.96 9.95 12.13
N THR A 22 6.92 9.50 12.92
CA THR A 22 8.35 9.68 12.63
C THR A 22 8.74 8.94 11.36
N PHE A 23 8.27 7.70 11.20
CA PHE A 23 8.51 6.88 10.02
C PHE A 23 7.95 7.52 8.75
N ALA A 24 6.69 7.97 8.78
CA ALA A 24 6.05 8.64 7.64
C ALA A 24 6.86 9.88 7.19
N ARG A 25 7.31 10.71 8.13
CA ARG A 25 8.14 11.88 7.81
C ARG A 25 9.50 11.48 7.24
N ALA A 26 10.16 10.46 7.78
CA ALA A 26 11.47 10.00 7.32
C ALA A 26 11.39 9.35 5.93
N MET A 27 10.35 8.54 5.67
CA MET A 27 10.20 7.81 4.41
C MET A 27 9.74 8.70 3.25
N ALA A 28 9.15 9.85 3.51
CA ALA A 28 8.63 10.74 2.47
C ALA A 28 9.66 11.06 1.37
N ALA A 29 10.91 11.34 1.74
CA ALA A 29 11.95 11.66 0.77
C ALA A 29 12.33 10.46 -0.13
N LEU A 30 12.28 9.23 0.41
CA LEU A 30 12.60 8.01 -0.34
C LEU A 30 11.45 7.59 -1.26
N MET A 31 10.21 7.87 -0.86
CA MET A 31 8.99 7.45 -1.58
C MET A 31 8.52 8.49 -2.61
N ASP A 32 9.18 9.63 -2.76
CA ASP A 32 8.80 10.64 -3.75
C ASP A 32 8.90 10.09 -5.19
N LEU A 33 10.03 9.53 -5.56
CA LEU A 33 10.21 8.95 -6.90
C LEU A 33 9.31 7.72 -7.14
N PRO A 34 9.25 6.71 -6.25
CA PRO A 34 8.35 5.57 -6.41
C PRO A 34 6.88 5.98 -6.61
N SER A 35 6.40 6.97 -5.84
CA SER A 35 5.00 7.43 -5.95
C SER A 35 4.69 8.06 -7.30
N GLN A 36 5.59 8.86 -7.85
CA GLN A 36 5.43 9.48 -9.16
C GLN A 36 5.45 8.44 -10.30
N LEU A 37 6.34 7.44 -10.21
CA LEU A 37 6.43 6.36 -11.18
C LEU A 37 5.18 5.47 -11.13
N LEU A 38 4.69 5.15 -9.93
CA LEU A 38 3.47 4.36 -9.74
C LEU A 38 2.26 5.05 -10.38
N ALA A 39 2.06 6.34 -10.11
CA ALA A 39 0.94 7.09 -10.68
C ALA A 39 0.97 7.09 -12.22
N LYS A 40 2.14 7.29 -12.83
CA LYS A 40 2.31 7.25 -14.29
C LYS A 40 2.09 5.85 -14.88
N LEU A 41 2.51 4.80 -14.18
CA LEU A 41 2.32 3.41 -14.62
C LEU A 41 0.83 3.03 -14.62
N VAL A 42 0.11 3.39 -13.57
CA VAL A 42 -1.27 2.93 -13.34
C VAL A 42 -2.30 3.80 -14.05
N ASP A 43 -2.06 5.11 -14.14
CA ASP A 43 -2.92 6.10 -14.81
C ASP A 43 -2.12 6.91 -15.86
N PRO A 44 -1.70 6.26 -16.96
CA PRO A 44 -0.86 6.91 -17.97
C PRO A 44 -1.59 7.96 -18.80
N LYS A 45 -2.94 7.90 -18.90
CA LYS A 45 -3.76 8.85 -19.67
C LYS A 45 -4.14 10.07 -18.88
N ASN A 46 -4.31 9.93 -17.56
CA ASN A 46 -4.66 10.99 -16.60
C ASN A 46 -5.85 11.90 -17.00
N ASP A 47 -6.83 11.37 -17.74
CA ASP A 47 -7.89 12.14 -18.41
C ASP A 47 -9.31 11.85 -17.92
N GLY A 48 -9.48 10.91 -16.97
CA GLY A 48 -10.77 10.47 -16.44
C GLY A 48 -10.97 10.80 -14.97
N LYS A 49 -12.21 10.76 -14.51
CA LYS A 49 -12.52 10.72 -13.08
C LYS A 49 -11.93 9.45 -12.48
N LEU A 50 -11.31 9.60 -11.33
CA LEU A 50 -10.63 8.51 -10.67
C LEU A 50 -10.82 8.63 -9.16
N LYS A 51 -11.56 7.71 -8.56
CA LYS A 51 -11.76 7.64 -7.11
C LYS A 51 -10.78 6.63 -6.52
N ILE A 52 -9.90 7.09 -5.66
CA ILE A 52 -8.79 6.29 -5.13
C ILE A 52 -8.90 6.18 -3.61
N LEU A 53 -8.76 4.97 -3.10
CA LEU A 53 -8.52 4.70 -1.68
C LEU A 53 -7.04 4.36 -1.49
N ASP A 54 -6.34 5.11 -0.63
CA ASP A 54 -4.94 4.88 -0.26
C ASP A 54 -4.89 4.32 1.16
N ILE A 55 -4.70 3.00 1.29
CA ILE A 55 -4.73 2.29 2.57
C ILE A 55 -3.35 2.29 3.20
N ALA A 56 -3.28 2.62 4.49
CA ALA A 56 -2.05 2.86 5.24
C ALA A 56 -1.20 3.94 4.55
N ALA A 57 -1.85 5.06 4.25
CA ALA A 57 -1.33 6.12 3.38
C ALA A 57 -0.02 6.74 3.88
N GLY A 58 0.31 6.62 5.16
CA GLY A 58 1.56 7.08 5.75
C GLY A 58 1.79 8.58 5.51
N HIS A 59 2.82 8.87 4.73
CA HIS A 59 3.14 10.24 4.31
C HIS A 59 2.20 10.81 3.23
N GLY A 60 1.29 10.01 2.66
CA GLY A 60 0.30 10.40 1.66
C GLY A 60 0.82 10.60 0.23
N LEU A 61 2.12 10.41 -0.03
CA LEU A 61 2.72 10.77 -1.32
C LEU A 61 2.19 9.95 -2.49
N PHE A 62 1.78 8.70 -2.26
CA PHE A 62 1.20 7.87 -3.33
C PHE A 62 -0.12 8.46 -3.82
N GLY A 63 -1.10 8.65 -2.94
CA GLY A 63 -2.35 9.32 -3.31
C GLY A 63 -2.13 10.73 -3.88
N ILE A 64 -1.22 11.51 -3.29
CA ILE A 64 -0.83 12.84 -3.78
C ILE A 64 -0.27 12.78 -5.19
N ALA A 65 0.57 11.80 -5.52
CA ALA A 65 1.13 11.63 -6.85
C ALA A 65 0.04 11.39 -7.91
N PHE A 66 -0.97 10.56 -7.60
CA PHE A 66 -2.14 10.38 -8.47
C PHE A 66 -2.92 11.70 -8.63
N ALA A 67 -3.19 12.42 -7.54
CA ALA A 67 -3.90 13.70 -7.61
C ALA A 67 -3.14 14.78 -8.41
N LYS A 68 -1.81 14.75 -8.39
CA LYS A 68 -0.97 15.63 -9.22
C LYS A 68 -0.93 15.18 -10.69
N ASN A 69 -0.89 13.88 -10.92
CA ASN A 69 -0.86 13.31 -12.26
C ASN A 69 -2.21 13.50 -12.97
N ASN A 70 -3.32 13.38 -12.25
CA ASN A 70 -4.68 13.46 -12.76
C ASN A 70 -5.49 14.51 -12.00
N PRO A 71 -5.83 15.68 -12.64
CA PRO A 71 -6.61 16.74 -12.00
C PRO A 71 -8.03 16.32 -11.58
N GLN A 72 -8.56 15.22 -12.11
CA GLN A 72 -9.89 14.69 -11.79
C GLN A 72 -9.86 13.55 -10.75
N ALA A 73 -8.66 13.18 -10.26
CA ALA A 73 -8.54 12.17 -9.23
C ALA A 73 -8.96 12.71 -7.85
N GLU A 74 -9.78 11.94 -7.15
CA GLU A 74 -10.20 12.16 -5.77
C GLU A 74 -9.57 11.09 -4.88
N ILE A 75 -8.85 11.51 -3.84
CA ILE A 75 -8.13 10.62 -2.93
C ILE A 75 -8.87 10.51 -1.61
N THR A 76 -8.97 9.30 -1.11
CA THR A 76 -9.35 9.02 0.29
C THR A 76 -8.20 8.27 0.94
N ALA A 77 -7.47 8.91 1.82
CA ALA A 77 -6.36 8.33 2.57
C ALA A 77 -6.86 7.71 3.87
N LEU A 78 -6.45 6.48 4.14
CA LEU A 78 -6.81 5.77 5.35
C LEU A 78 -5.55 5.47 6.16
N ASP A 79 -5.50 5.91 7.41
CA ASP A 79 -4.41 5.63 8.35
C ASP A 79 -4.82 6.02 9.79
N TRP A 80 -3.92 5.87 10.73
CA TRP A 80 -4.06 6.40 12.07
C TRP A 80 -4.13 7.93 12.07
N LYS A 81 -4.98 8.49 12.92
CA LYS A 81 -5.21 9.94 13.02
C LYS A 81 -3.92 10.78 12.99
N ALA A 82 -2.96 10.45 13.84
CA ALA A 82 -1.72 11.20 13.95
C ALA A 82 -0.85 11.10 12.68
N VAL A 83 -0.91 9.99 11.96
CA VAL A 83 -0.20 9.78 10.67
C VAL A 83 -0.87 10.58 9.56
N LEU A 84 -2.20 10.62 9.53
CA LEU A 84 -2.95 11.39 8.54
C LEU A 84 -2.67 12.90 8.61
N GLU A 85 -2.27 13.43 9.77
CA GLU A 85 -1.83 14.83 9.82
C GLU A 85 -0.59 15.08 8.95
N VAL A 86 0.34 14.12 8.88
CA VAL A 86 1.51 14.21 7.97
C VAL A 86 1.05 14.18 6.50
N ALA A 87 0.12 13.30 6.16
CA ALA A 87 -0.43 13.20 4.82
C ALA A 87 -1.16 14.50 4.40
N LYS A 88 -1.97 15.06 5.29
CA LYS A 88 -2.68 16.34 5.07
C LYS A 88 -1.71 17.50 4.86
N GLU A 89 -0.65 17.61 5.70
CA GLU A 89 0.41 18.61 5.52
C GLU A 89 1.06 18.51 4.12
N ASN A 90 1.34 17.28 3.67
CA ASN A 90 1.94 17.04 2.37
C ASN A 90 0.97 17.32 1.21
N ALA A 91 -0.31 16.96 1.34
CA ALA A 91 -1.35 17.28 0.36
C ALA A 91 -1.55 18.80 0.21
N GLN A 92 -1.51 19.53 1.32
CA GLN A 92 -1.57 21.00 1.30
C GLN A 92 -0.36 21.63 0.60
N LYS A 93 0.86 21.16 0.92
CA LYS A 93 2.09 21.61 0.25
C LYS A 93 2.08 21.30 -1.25
N ALA A 94 1.46 20.19 -1.65
CA ALA A 94 1.33 19.77 -3.04
C ALA A 94 0.20 20.49 -3.80
N GLY A 95 -0.66 21.26 -3.12
CA GLY A 95 -1.79 21.98 -3.72
C GLY A 95 -2.94 21.09 -4.16
N VAL A 96 -3.15 19.93 -3.50
CA VAL A 96 -4.20 18.95 -3.83
C VAL A 96 -5.16 18.67 -2.66
N ALA A 97 -5.10 19.49 -1.60
CA ALA A 97 -5.88 19.29 -0.37
C ALA A 97 -7.40 19.33 -0.58
N ASP A 98 -7.88 20.03 -1.59
CA ASP A 98 -9.29 20.11 -1.98
C ASP A 98 -9.87 18.79 -2.51
N ARG A 99 -9.01 17.85 -2.91
CA ARG A 99 -9.34 16.53 -3.46
C ARG A 99 -8.74 15.39 -2.63
N TYR A 100 -8.34 15.67 -1.40
CA TYR A 100 -7.67 14.74 -0.51
C TYR A 100 -8.49 14.58 0.79
N ASN A 101 -9.28 13.51 0.84
CA ASN A 101 -10.12 13.17 1.97
C ASN A 101 -9.41 12.15 2.87
N THR A 102 -9.89 11.96 4.11
CA THR A 102 -9.28 11.01 5.06
C THR A 102 -10.33 10.16 5.77
N ILE A 103 -9.95 8.90 6.06
CA ILE A 103 -10.64 7.98 6.97
C ILE A 103 -9.67 7.63 8.09
N GLU A 104 -10.04 7.91 9.35
CA GLU A 104 -9.19 7.65 10.51
C GLU A 104 -9.46 6.26 11.08
N GLY A 105 -8.42 5.47 11.33
CA GLY A 105 -8.50 4.20 12.05
C GLY A 105 -7.75 3.05 11.40
N SER A 106 -8.01 1.85 11.92
CA SER A 106 -7.41 0.62 11.42
C SER A 106 -8.00 0.20 10.08
N ALA A 107 -7.16 -0.17 9.13
CA ALA A 107 -7.59 -0.74 7.85
C ALA A 107 -8.47 -1.99 8.01
N PHE A 108 -8.34 -2.69 9.13
CA PHE A 108 -9.13 -3.89 9.40
C PHE A 108 -10.52 -3.57 9.96
N ASP A 109 -10.67 -2.45 10.66
CA ASP A 109 -11.87 -2.18 11.47
C ASP A 109 -12.82 -1.16 10.83
N VAL A 110 -12.29 -0.14 10.13
CA VAL A 110 -13.10 0.94 9.56
C VAL A 110 -13.81 0.54 8.26
N GLU A 111 -14.96 1.12 8.01
CA GLU A 111 -15.64 0.98 6.73
C GLU A 111 -14.98 1.85 5.65
N TYR A 112 -14.69 1.24 4.50
CA TYR A 112 -14.05 1.95 3.38
C TYR A 112 -15.04 2.76 2.54
N GLY A 113 -16.34 2.41 2.59
CA GLY A 113 -17.28 2.80 1.55
C GLY A 113 -17.09 1.93 0.30
N SER A 114 -17.50 2.43 -0.86
CA SER A 114 -17.49 1.67 -2.11
C SER A 114 -17.31 2.56 -3.34
N GLY A 115 -17.18 1.91 -4.49
CA GLY A 115 -17.09 2.58 -5.78
C GLY A 115 -15.74 3.22 -6.04
N TYR A 116 -14.67 2.65 -5.51
CA TYR A 116 -13.32 3.06 -5.85
C TYR A 116 -12.86 2.43 -7.17
N ASP A 117 -12.27 3.24 -8.03
CA ASP A 117 -11.65 2.77 -9.27
C ASP A 117 -10.30 2.12 -8.99
N LEU A 118 -9.57 2.66 -8.00
CA LEU A 118 -8.31 2.13 -7.52
C LEU A 118 -8.29 2.03 -5.99
N VAL A 119 -7.67 0.97 -5.48
CA VAL A 119 -7.26 0.87 -4.08
C VAL A 119 -5.75 0.64 -4.04
N LEU A 120 -5.02 1.52 -3.37
CA LEU A 120 -3.58 1.44 -3.19
C LEU A 120 -3.25 0.69 -1.91
N LEU A 121 -2.32 -0.26 -2.01
CA LEU A 121 -1.74 -1.06 -0.92
C LEU A 121 -0.22 -0.96 -1.06
N THR A 122 0.34 0.19 -0.67
CA THR A 122 1.76 0.48 -0.88
C THR A 122 2.56 0.20 0.39
N ASN A 123 3.48 -0.76 0.30
CA ASN A 123 4.34 -1.15 1.43
C ASN A 123 3.53 -1.54 2.69
N PHE A 124 2.49 -2.34 2.52
CA PHE A 124 1.57 -2.65 3.60
C PHE A 124 1.36 -4.15 3.84
N LEU A 125 1.21 -4.97 2.80
CA LEU A 125 0.91 -6.41 2.95
C LEU A 125 2.04 -7.17 3.63
N HIS A 126 3.26 -6.74 3.47
CA HIS A 126 4.44 -7.34 4.07
C HIS A 126 4.46 -7.34 5.62
N HIS A 127 3.58 -6.57 6.26
CA HIS A 127 3.47 -6.57 7.73
C HIS A 127 2.73 -7.79 8.30
N PHE A 128 1.95 -8.50 7.48
CA PHE A 128 0.96 -9.49 7.93
C PHE A 128 1.21 -10.86 7.34
N ASP A 129 0.66 -11.90 7.99
CA ASP A 129 0.58 -13.23 7.39
C ASP A 129 -0.43 -13.29 6.23
N ARG A 130 -0.37 -14.38 5.46
CA ARG A 130 -1.21 -14.58 4.26
C ARG A 130 -2.71 -14.54 4.55
N THR A 131 -3.16 -15.12 5.66
CA THR A 131 -4.58 -15.16 6.03
C THR A 131 -5.09 -13.76 6.32
N THR A 132 -4.30 -12.96 7.02
CA THR A 132 -4.59 -11.56 7.32
C THR A 132 -4.60 -10.73 6.03
N CYS A 133 -3.62 -10.94 5.13
CA CYS A 133 -3.60 -10.30 3.81
C CYS A 133 -4.84 -10.64 2.98
N GLU A 134 -5.26 -11.91 2.93
CA GLU A 134 -6.47 -12.33 2.21
C GLU A 134 -7.73 -11.68 2.79
N THR A 135 -7.81 -11.53 4.11
CA THR A 135 -8.95 -10.86 4.77
C THR A 135 -9.02 -9.39 4.38
N LEU A 136 -7.87 -8.71 4.37
CA LEU A 136 -7.77 -7.33 3.89
C LEU A 136 -8.15 -7.22 2.41
N LEU A 137 -7.62 -8.10 1.56
CA LEU A 137 -7.88 -8.10 0.13
C LEU A 137 -9.36 -8.35 -0.20
N ARG A 138 -10.10 -9.18 0.56
CA ARG A 138 -11.56 -9.32 0.40
C ARG A 138 -12.29 -8.02 0.70
N LYS A 139 -11.86 -7.29 1.71
CA LYS A 139 -12.42 -5.97 2.06
C LYS A 139 -12.12 -4.94 0.98
N VAL A 140 -10.92 -4.96 0.42
CA VAL A 140 -10.52 -4.15 -0.74
C VAL A 140 -11.37 -4.47 -1.96
N HIS A 141 -11.52 -5.75 -2.29
CA HIS A 141 -12.35 -6.21 -3.41
C HIS A 141 -13.81 -5.72 -3.29
N ALA A 142 -14.38 -5.76 -2.09
CA ALA A 142 -15.76 -5.28 -1.84
C ALA A 142 -15.88 -3.75 -2.03
N ALA A 143 -14.83 -2.98 -1.71
CA ALA A 143 -14.82 -1.52 -1.86
C ALA A 143 -14.65 -1.04 -3.30
N LEU A 144 -14.05 -1.85 -4.17
CA LEU A 144 -13.82 -1.51 -5.58
C LEU A 144 -15.12 -1.45 -6.37
N ALA A 145 -15.20 -0.53 -7.34
CA ALA A 145 -16.20 -0.53 -8.40
C ALA A 145 -16.02 -1.73 -9.35
N ASP A 146 -17.02 -2.01 -10.17
CA ASP A 146 -16.90 -3.00 -11.24
C ASP A 146 -15.80 -2.54 -12.22
N GLY A 147 -14.86 -3.43 -12.52
CA GLY A 147 -13.67 -3.12 -13.31
C GLY A 147 -12.59 -2.31 -12.57
N GLY A 148 -12.78 -2.07 -11.27
CA GLY A 148 -11.77 -1.44 -10.42
C GLY A 148 -10.57 -2.34 -10.16
N ARG A 149 -9.47 -1.76 -9.69
CA ARG A 149 -8.18 -2.46 -9.52
C ARG A 149 -7.57 -2.19 -8.14
N ALA A 150 -7.02 -3.24 -7.53
CA ALA A 150 -6.10 -3.09 -6.41
C ALA A 150 -4.67 -2.96 -6.96
N VAL A 151 -3.93 -1.99 -6.44
CA VAL A 151 -2.55 -1.69 -6.82
C VAL A 151 -1.66 -1.88 -5.59
N THR A 152 -0.90 -2.95 -5.60
CA THR A 152 0.04 -3.29 -4.53
C THR A 152 1.46 -2.94 -4.96
N LEU A 153 2.19 -2.18 -4.14
CA LEU A 153 3.61 -1.88 -4.33
C LEU A 153 4.39 -2.55 -3.21
N GLU A 154 5.30 -3.46 -3.55
CA GLU A 154 6.02 -4.28 -2.59
C GLU A 154 7.43 -4.66 -3.08
N PHE A 155 8.27 -5.09 -2.14
CA PHE A 155 9.49 -5.83 -2.43
C PHE A 155 9.12 -7.28 -2.78
N VAL A 156 9.09 -7.61 -4.06
CA VAL A 156 8.65 -8.92 -4.55
C VAL A 156 9.86 -9.77 -4.94
N PRO A 157 10.23 -10.78 -4.13
CA PRO A 157 11.28 -11.72 -4.50
C PRO A 157 10.81 -12.65 -5.63
N ASN A 158 11.77 -13.19 -6.38
CA ASN A 158 11.52 -14.28 -7.30
C ASN A 158 11.11 -15.55 -6.54
N GLU A 159 10.64 -16.57 -7.24
CA GLU A 159 10.16 -17.83 -6.64
C GLU A 159 11.28 -18.62 -5.91
N ASP A 160 12.54 -18.30 -6.18
CA ASP A 160 13.69 -18.85 -5.46
C ASP A 160 13.87 -18.24 -4.05
N ARG A 161 13.18 -17.12 -3.74
CA ARG A 161 13.26 -16.35 -2.49
C ARG A 161 14.68 -15.88 -2.12
N VAL A 162 15.56 -15.82 -3.10
CA VAL A 162 16.97 -15.41 -2.98
C VAL A 162 17.25 -14.20 -3.85
N THR A 163 16.60 -14.11 -5.00
CA THR A 163 16.76 -13.02 -5.96
C THR A 163 15.46 -12.21 -6.13
N PRO A 164 15.56 -10.91 -6.40
CA PRO A 164 16.74 -10.07 -6.23
C PRO A 164 17.16 -9.95 -4.75
N PRO A 165 18.44 -9.73 -4.45
CA PRO A 165 18.95 -9.70 -3.06
C PRO A 165 18.24 -8.69 -2.16
N ASP A 166 17.81 -7.55 -2.71
CA ASP A 166 17.12 -6.51 -1.95
C ASP A 166 15.78 -7.01 -1.41
N ALA A 167 14.98 -7.69 -2.24
CA ALA A 167 13.70 -8.26 -1.82
C ALA A 167 13.89 -9.42 -0.81
N ALA A 168 14.89 -10.26 -1.02
CA ALA A 168 15.24 -11.32 -0.07
C ALA A 168 15.72 -10.75 1.28
N GLY A 169 16.53 -9.68 1.25
CA GLY A 169 16.96 -8.97 2.46
C GLY A 169 15.79 -8.31 3.19
N PHE A 170 14.82 -7.78 2.45
CA PHE A 170 13.60 -7.20 3.01
C PHE A 170 12.75 -8.25 3.75
N SER A 171 12.62 -9.47 3.21
CA SER A 171 11.95 -10.58 3.90
C SER A 171 12.58 -10.86 5.28
N MET A 172 13.92 -10.86 5.37
CA MET A 172 14.60 -11.02 6.67
C MET A 172 14.30 -9.85 7.62
N MET A 173 14.19 -8.63 7.12
CA MET A 173 13.82 -7.47 7.92
C MET A 173 12.40 -7.62 8.47
N MET A 174 11.45 -8.08 7.66
CA MET A 174 10.07 -8.32 8.11
C MET A 174 10.00 -9.42 9.18
N LEU A 175 10.76 -10.50 9.02
CA LEU A 175 10.87 -11.57 10.01
C LEU A 175 11.38 -11.05 11.38
N LEU A 176 12.23 -10.04 11.38
CA LEU A 176 12.80 -9.47 12.61
C LEU A 176 11.90 -8.38 13.24
N SER A 177 11.17 -7.62 12.44
CA SER A 177 10.46 -6.41 12.88
C SER A 177 8.95 -6.57 13.00
N THR A 178 8.37 -7.65 12.47
CA THR A 178 6.92 -7.90 12.52
C THR A 178 6.61 -9.25 13.17
N PRO A 179 5.42 -9.46 13.72
CA PRO A 179 5.03 -10.77 14.29
C PRO A 179 4.97 -11.90 13.26
N SER A 180 4.58 -11.61 12.01
CA SER A 180 4.28 -12.63 11.00
C SER A 180 4.41 -12.15 9.54
N GLY A 181 5.03 -10.98 9.34
CA GLY A 181 5.22 -10.42 8.00
C GLY A 181 6.31 -11.12 7.19
N ASP A 182 6.25 -10.93 5.88
CA ASP A 182 7.19 -11.50 4.90
C ASP A 182 7.22 -10.65 3.62
N ALA A 183 8.24 -10.80 2.80
CA ALA A 183 8.19 -10.37 1.41
C ALA A 183 7.63 -11.53 0.57
N TYR A 184 6.48 -11.31 -0.03
CA TYR A 184 5.76 -12.33 -0.79
C TYR A 184 6.21 -12.37 -2.25
N THR A 185 6.35 -13.58 -2.82
CA THR A 185 6.59 -13.76 -4.25
C THR A 185 5.34 -13.36 -5.05
N PHE A 186 5.50 -13.16 -6.36
CA PHE A 186 4.35 -12.83 -7.21
C PHE A 186 3.27 -13.93 -7.17
N SER A 187 3.66 -15.20 -7.22
CA SER A 187 2.71 -16.32 -7.16
C SER A 187 1.94 -16.36 -5.83
N GLU A 188 2.55 -15.91 -4.73
CA GLU A 188 1.89 -15.81 -3.44
C GLU A 188 0.89 -14.65 -3.40
N LEU A 189 1.29 -13.46 -3.91
CA LEU A 189 0.41 -12.29 -4.01
C LEU A 189 -0.78 -12.57 -4.94
N GLU A 190 -0.54 -13.17 -6.11
CA GLU A 190 -1.57 -13.57 -7.05
C GLU A 190 -2.56 -14.55 -6.43
N ARG A 191 -2.07 -15.56 -5.69
CA ARG A 191 -2.92 -16.52 -4.99
C ARG A 191 -3.77 -15.87 -3.91
N MET A 192 -3.21 -14.97 -3.09
CA MET A 192 -3.95 -14.24 -2.08
C MET A 192 -5.04 -13.36 -2.71
N ALA A 193 -4.74 -12.69 -3.82
CA ALA A 193 -5.71 -11.92 -4.57
C ALA A 193 -6.83 -12.81 -5.15
N ALA A 194 -6.50 -13.94 -5.78
CA ALA A 194 -7.48 -14.89 -6.29
C ALA A 194 -8.39 -15.44 -5.17
N ASN A 195 -7.84 -15.79 -4.01
CA ASN A 195 -8.61 -16.23 -2.84
C ASN A 195 -9.52 -15.12 -2.28
N ALA A 196 -9.21 -13.87 -2.56
CA ALA A 196 -10.03 -12.71 -2.17
C ALA A 196 -11.08 -12.32 -3.22
N GLY A 197 -11.10 -12.98 -4.40
CA GLY A 197 -12.11 -12.78 -5.43
C GLY A 197 -11.63 -12.01 -6.67
N PHE A 198 -10.37 -11.56 -6.72
CA PHE A 198 -9.81 -10.90 -7.90
C PHE A 198 -9.67 -11.89 -9.07
N SER A 199 -9.99 -11.42 -10.28
CA SER A 199 -10.03 -12.24 -11.49
C SER A 199 -8.66 -12.49 -12.11
N ARG A 200 -7.73 -11.54 -11.96
CA ARG A 200 -6.40 -11.57 -12.56
C ARG A 200 -5.44 -10.69 -11.80
N SER A 201 -4.15 -11.09 -11.75
CA SER A 201 -3.06 -10.25 -11.28
C SER A 201 -1.94 -10.16 -12.32
N THR A 202 -1.26 -9.03 -12.37
CA THR A 202 -0.11 -8.80 -13.26
C THR A 202 1.01 -8.12 -12.48
N LEU A 203 2.25 -8.51 -12.77
CA LEU A 203 3.45 -7.97 -12.15
C LEU A 203 4.14 -6.97 -13.10
N HIS A 204 4.50 -5.81 -12.58
CA HIS A 204 5.18 -4.76 -13.33
C HIS A 204 6.41 -4.27 -12.56
N PRO A 205 7.59 -4.26 -13.18
CA PRO A 205 8.77 -3.64 -12.57
C PRO A 205 8.59 -2.11 -12.51
N LEU A 206 9.19 -1.48 -11.50
CA LEU A 206 9.15 -0.02 -11.31
C LEU A 206 10.58 0.57 -11.26
N PRO A 207 11.40 0.42 -12.33
CA PRO A 207 12.77 0.91 -12.32
C PRO A 207 12.81 2.44 -12.22
N PRO A 208 13.82 3.02 -11.54
CA PRO A 208 14.99 2.37 -10.92
C PRO A 208 14.77 1.93 -9.46
N THR A 209 13.53 1.76 -9.00
CA THR A 209 13.24 1.31 -7.64
C THR A 209 13.47 -0.20 -7.50
N PHE A 210 13.58 -0.67 -6.25
CA PHE A 210 13.68 -2.10 -5.93
C PHE A 210 12.30 -2.76 -5.76
N GLU A 211 11.26 -1.96 -5.76
CA GLU A 211 9.88 -2.39 -5.58
C GLU A 211 9.26 -2.79 -6.91
N GLN A 212 8.25 -3.62 -6.84
CA GLN A 212 7.45 -4.04 -7.98
C GLN A 212 5.97 -3.78 -7.72
N VAL A 213 5.22 -3.58 -8.78
CA VAL A 213 3.79 -3.29 -8.73
C VAL A 213 3.00 -4.53 -9.13
N VAL A 214 2.10 -4.96 -8.28
CA VAL A 214 1.10 -5.99 -8.60
C VAL A 214 -0.25 -5.30 -8.79
N ILE A 215 -0.84 -5.44 -9.97
CA ILE A 215 -2.18 -4.92 -10.29
C ILE A 215 -3.13 -6.10 -10.34
N SER A 216 -4.14 -6.08 -9.45
CA SER A 216 -5.18 -7.12 -9.36
C SER A 216 -6.53 -6.54 -9.78
N GLU A 217 -7.19 -7.18 -10.75
CA GLU A 217 -8.45 -6.75 -11.37
C GLU A 217 -9.65 -7.40 -10.65
N LYS A 218 -10.67 -6.59 -10.34
CA LYS A 218 -11.94 -7.08 -9.78
C LYS A 218 -12.76 -7.84 -10.81
#